data_6d022f776adf8b6e7fcafe163617fca2
#
_entry.id   6d022f776adf8b6e7fcafe163617fca2
#
_cell.length_a   1.000
_cell.length_b   1.000
_cell.length_c   1.000
_cell.angle_alpha   90.00
_cell.angle_beta   90.00
_cell.angle_gamma   90.00
#
_symmetry.space_group_name_H-M   'P 1'
#
loop_
_entity.id
_entity.type
_entity.pdbx_description
1 polymer ?
#
loop_
_entity_poly.entity_id
_entity_poly.type
_entity_poly.pdbx_seq_one_letter_code
_entity_poly.pdbx_strand_id
1 'polypeptide(L)'
;MKVELENVKPMDIEKRSFEIITEELGDTPLLPGTELVVKRCIHTSADFDYAKNLCFSENAVEKAIQAIKDGACIVTDTQMAKAGINKRVLARYGGEVYCFMSDEDVAKIAKENGSTRATASMDLSLIHISEPTRL
;
A
#
# COMPACT_ATOMS: atom_id res chain seq x y z
N MET A 1 37.01 -0.52 -10.57
CA MET A 1 36.06 -1.60 -10.86
C MET A 1 35.02 -1.06 -11.81
N LYS A 2 34.96 -1.51 -13.07
CA LYS A 2 33.88 -1.10 -14.00
C LYS A 2 32.69 -1.97 -13.67
N VAL A 3 31.62 -1.34 -13.22
CA VAL A 3 30.31 -2.01 -13.06
C VAL A 3 29.69 -2.06 -14.45
N GLU A 4 29.50 -3.27 -15.00
CA GLU A 4 28.69 -3.44 -16.20
C GLU A 4 27.22 -3.30 -15.84
N LEU A 5 26.57 -2.27 -16.41
CA LEU A 5 25.15 -2.06 -16.23
C LEU A 5 24.37 -2.92 -17.23
N GLU A 6 23.46 -3.73 -16.71
CA GLU A 6 22.53 -4.48 -17.55
C GLU A 6 21.55 -3.49 -18.23
N ASN A 7 21.46 -3.57 -19.56
CA ASN A 7 20.58 -2.69 -20.33
C ASN A 7 19.21 -3.34 -20.49
N VAL A 8 18.28 -3.01 -19.61
CA VAL A 8 16.91 -3.52 -19.59
C VAL A 8 15.96 -2.48 -20.18
N LYS A 9 15.02 -2.91 -21.03
CA LYS A 9 13.98 -2.01 -21.56
C LYS A 9 13.09 -1.50 -20.41
N PRO A 10 12.63 -0.24 -20.45
CA PRO A 10 11.80 0.33 -19.37
C PRO A 10 10.59 -0.51 -18.97
N MET A 11 9.95 -1.18 -19.93
CA MET A 11 8.78 -2.04 -19.69
C MET A 11 9.14 -3.33 -18.93
N ASP A 12 10.39 -3.76 -18.98
CA ASP A 12 10.86 -5.02 -18.40
C ASP A 12 11.60 -4.83 -17.07
N ILE A 13 11.85 -3.58 -16.65
CA ILE A 13 12.62 -3.25 -15.43
C ILE A 13 12.00 -3.91 -14.20
N GLU A 14 10.70 -3.78 -14.03
CA GLU A 14 10.01 -4.39 -12.88
C GLU A 14 10.12 -5.90 -12.89
N LYS A 15 9.86 -6.53 -14.04
CA LYS A 15 9.97 -7.99 -14.22
C LYS A 15 11.39 -8.48 -13.88
N ARG A 16 12.40 -7.80 -14.45
CA ARG A 16 13.80 -8.14 -14.20
C ARG A 16 14.18 -7.98 -12.72
N SER A 17 13.69 -6.92 -12.07
CA SER A 17 13.89 -6.72 -10.63
C SER A 17 13.28 -7.85 -9.81
N PHE A 18 12.06 -8.30 -10.13
CA PHE A 18 11.42 -9.42 -9.44
C PHE A 18 12.16 -10.76 -9.64
N GLU A 19 12.77 -10.97 -10.81
CA GLU A 19 13.63 -12.12 -11.08
C GLU A 19 14.86 -12.11 -10.17
N ILE A 20 15.57 -10.98 -10.10
CA ILE A 20 16.73 -10.80 -9.24
C ILE A 20 16.38 -11.01 -7.76
N ILE A 21 15.28 -10.41 -7.30
CA ILE A 21 14.81 -10.58 -5.92
C ILE A 21 14.52 -12.06 -5.63
N THR A 22 13.91 -12.76 -6.58
CA THR A 22 13.62 -14.20 -6.43
C THR A 22 14.88 -15.02 -6.31
N GLU A 23 15.89 -14.73 -7.15
CA GLU A 23 17.19 -15.40 -7.11
C GLU A 23 17.93 -15.14 -5.78
N GLU A 24 17.94 -13.89 -5.31
CA GLU A 24 18.60 -13.52 -4.07
C GLU A 24 17.88 -14.05 -2.81
N LEU A 25 16.55 -14.14 -2.81
CA LEU A 25 15.80 -14.78 -1.73
C LEU A 25 16.08 -16.28 -1.65
N GLY A 26 16.37 -16.94 -2.77
CA GLY A 26 16.64 -18.36 -2.81
C GLY A 26 15.57 -19.19 -2.08
N ASP A 27 15.99 -20.01 -1.14
CA ASP A 27 15.10 -20.88 -0.34
C ASP A 27 14.50 -20.20 0.90
N THR A 28 14.58 -18.86 1.00
CA THR A 28 13.97 -18.13 2.13
C THR A 28 12.47 -18.40 2.17
N PRO A 29 11.93 -18.98 3.25
CA PRO A 29 10.51 -19.32 3.31
C PRO A 29 9.66 -18.05 3.41
N LEU A 30 8.72 -17.90 2.50
CA LEU A 30 7.69 -16.86 2.55
C LEU A 30 6.33 -17.50 2.86
N LEU A 31 5.48 -16.76 3.56
CA LEU A 31 4.12 -17.22 3.81
C LEU A 31 3.37 -17.38 2.48
N PRO A 32 2.79 -18.56 2.20
CA PRO A 32 2.07 -18.79 0.94
C PRO A 32 1.00 -17.72 0.67
N GLY A 33 0.97 -17.22 -0.56
CA GLY A 33 0.04 -16.17 -1.00
C GLY A 33 0.51 -14.74 -0.72
N THR A 34 1.64 -14.54 -0.04
CA THR A 34 2.17 -13.20 0.28
C THR A 34 3.39 -12.82 -0.56
N GLU A 35 3.88 -13.71 -1.39
CA GLU A 35 5.16 -13.59 -2.11
C GLU A 35 5.24 -12.30 -2.94
N LEU A 36 4.18 -11.95 -3.65
CA LEU A 36 4.15 -10.74 -4.49
C LEU A 36 4.19 -9.46 -3.66
N VAL A 37 3.55 -9.46 -2.48
CA VAL A 37 3.57 -8.31 -1.57
C VAL A 37 4.97 -8.12 -1.00
N VAL A 38 5.59 -9.19 -0.51
CA VAL A 38 6.96 -9.16 0.03
C VAL A 38 7.94 -8.68 -1.03
N LYS A 39 7.91 -9.27 -2.23
CA LYS A 39 8.79 -8.87 -3.34
C LYS A 39 8.57 -7.42 -3.76
N ARG A 40 7.33 -6.92 -3.71
CA ARG A 40 7.01 -5.51 -3.98
C ARG A 40 7.65 -4.58 -2.94
N CYS A 41 7.60 -4.94 -1.66
CA CYS A 41 8.26 -4.18 -0.60
C CYS A 41 9.79 -4.16 -0.79
N ILE A 42 10.39 -5.29 -1.14
CA ILE A 42 11.83 -5.38 -1.44
C ILE A 42 12.18 -4.56 -2.69
N HIS A 43 11.37 -4.65 -3.76
CA HIS A 43 11.59 -3.89 -4.99
C HIS A 43 11.66 -2.37 -4.75
N THR A 44 10.81 -1.84 -3.88
CA THR A 44 10.76 -0.40 -3.60
C THR A 44 11.82 0.10 -2.64
N SER A 45 12.30 -0.75 -1.74
CA SER A 45 13.21 -0.37 -0.65
C SER A 45 14.62 -0.92 -0.80
N ALA A 46 14.83 -1.95 -1.63
CA ALA A 46 16.03 -2.77 -1.69
C ALA A 46 16.39 -3.46 -0.36
N ASP A 47 15.40 -3.59 0.55
CA ASP A 47 15.58 -4.16 1.88
C ASP A 47 14.99 -5.57 1.93
N PHE A 48 15.86 -6.58 2.02
CA PHE A 48 15.49 -8.00 2.08
C PHE A 48 14.97 -8.45 3.44
N ASP A 49 15.13 -7.63 4.49
CA ASP A 49 14.59 -7.93 5.82
C ASP A 49 13.06 -7.96 5.84
N TYR A 50 12.40 -7.37 4.85
CA TYR A 50 10.96 -7.52 4.67
C TYR A 50 10.50 -8.98 4.56
N ALA A 51 11.33 -9.86 4.00
CA ALA A 51 11.01 -11.28 3.92
C ALA A 51 10.86 -11.95 5.30
N LYS A 52 11.52 -11.41 6.32
CA LYS A 52 11.50 -11.95 7.70
C LYS A 52 10.57 -11.16 8.62
N ASN A 53 10.44 -9.85 8.39
CA ASN A 53 9.81 -8.94 9.35
C ASN A 53 8.37 -8.59 9.01
N LEU A 54 7.91 -8.85 7.77
CA LEU A 54 6.49 -8.64 7.44
C LEU A 54 5.62 -9.68 8.15
N CYS A 55 4.63 -9.18 8.87
CA CYS A 55 3.62 -9.99 9.53
C CYS A 55 2.28 -9.85 8.81
N PHE A 56 1.62 -10.96 8.57
CA PHE A 56 0.32 -11.01 7.91
C PHE A 56 -0.70 -11.70 8.83
N SER A 57 -1.89 -11.15 8.92
CA SER A 57 -3.02 -11.86 9.51
C SER A 57 -3.46 -13.00 8.56
N GLU A 58 -4.25 -13.92 9.08
CA GLU A 58 -4.75 -15.05 8.30
C GLU A 58 -5.52 -14.59 7.06
N ASN A 59 -5.09 -15.07 5.89
CA ASN A 59 -5.65 -14.75 4.57
C ASN A 59 -5.71 -13.24 4.27
N ALA A 60 -4.75 -12.46 4.79
CA ALA A 60 -4.76 -11.01 4.67
C ALA A 60 -4.77 -10.54 3.20
N VAL A 61 -3.94 -11.17 2.35
CA VAL A 61 -3.83 -10.79 0.93
C VAL A 61 -5.10 -11.12 0.16
N GLU A 62 -5.65 -12.32 0.37
CA GLU A 62 -6.90 -12.76 -0.27
C GLU A 62 -8.07 -11.87 0.14
N LYS A 63 -8.17 -11.57 1.43
CA LYS A 63 -9.21 -10.66 1.97
C LYS A 63 -9.08 -9.27 1.40
N ALA A 64 -7.86 -8.73 1.28
CA ALA A 64 -7.62 -7.42 0.68
C ALA A 64 -7.99 -7.38 -0.81
N ILE A 65 -7.62 -8.41 -1.57
CA ILE A 65 -7.99 -8.54 -2.99
C ILE A 65 -9.51 -8.60 -3.13
N GLN A 66 -10.19 -9.39 -2.30
CA GLN A 66 -11.64 -9.52 -2.35
C GLN A 66 -12.33 -8.19 -1.98
N ALA A 67 -11.88 -7.52 -0.92
CA ALA A 67 -12.40 -6.22 -0.54
C ALA A 67 -12.31 -5.18 -1.68
N ILE A 68 -11.16 -5.14 -2.38
CA ILE A 68 -10.99 -4.25 -3.53
C ILE A 68 -11.95 -4.63 -4.67
N LYS A 69 -12.12 -5.91 -4.95
CA LYS A 69 -13.07 -6.38 -5.99
C LYS A 69 -14.51 -6.05 -5.64
N ASP A 70 -14.84 -6.02 -4.37
CA ASP A 70 -16.18 -5.67 -3.84
C ASP A 70 -16.40 -4.16 -3.74
N GLY A 71 -15.45 -3.35 -4.20
CA GLY A 71 -15.58 -1.89 -4.25
C GLY A 71 -15.19 -1.17 -2.97
N ALA A 72 -14.40 -1.79 -2.10
CA ALA A 72 -13.92 -1.12 -0.89
C ALA A 72 -13.10 0.13 -1.23
N CYS A 73 -13.26 1.18 -0.44
CA CYS A 73 -12.43 2.36 -0.53
C CYS A 73 -11.04 2.12 0.08
N ILE A 74 -10.07 2.90 -0.36
CA ILE A 74 -8.75 2.95 0.23
C ILE A 74 -8.58 4.29 0.94
N VAL A 75 -8.16 4.25 2.19
CA VAL A 75 -7.84 5.44 2.97
C VAL A 75 -6.33 5.51 3.16
N THR A 76 -5.76 6.67 2.93
CA THR A 76 -4.34 6.93 3.14
C THR A 76 -4.15 8.07 4.13
N ASP A 77 -3.09 7.98 4.91
CA ASP A 77 -2.68 9.02 5.85
C ASP A 77 -1.92 10.18 5.18
N THR A 78 -1.38 9.95 3.97
CA THR A 78 -0.62 10.96 3.23
C THR A 78 -1.17 11.18 1.82
N GLN A 79 -1.02 12.41 1.32
CA GLN A 79 -1.37 12.73 -0.07
C GLN A 79 -0.45 12.02 -1.07
N MET A 80 0.81 11.76 -0.69
CA MET A 80 1.75 11.03 -1.53
C MET A 80 1.27 9.59 -1.77
N ALA A 81 0.85 8.87 -0.73
CA ALA A 81 0.30 7.54 -0.84
C ALA A 81 -0.97 7.54 -1.71
N LYS A 82 -1.89 8.50 -1.49
CA LYS A 82 -3.07 8.69 -2.33
C LYS A 82 -2.71 8.92 -3.81
N ALA A 83 -1.68 9.71 -4.08
CA ALA A 83 -1.21 9.97 -5.44
C ALA A 83 -0.64 8.72 -6.12
N GLY A 84 0.01 7.84 -5.36
CA GLY A 84 0.63 6.60 -5.86
C GLY A 84 -0.37 5.49 -6.21
N ILE A 85 -1.60 5.55 -5.70
CA ILE A 85 -2.60 4.54 -6.00
C ILE A 85 -3.18 4.72 -7.40
N ASN A 86 -3.29 3.62 -8.15
CA ASN A 86 -3.89 3.63 -9.48
C ASN A 86 -5.43 3.75 -9.39
N LYS A 87 -5.90 4.98 -9.30
CA LYS A 87 -7.32 5.32 -9.16
C LYS A 87 -8.17 4.81 -10.32
N ARG A 88 -7.59 4.79 -11.54
CA ARG A 88 -8.29 4.31 -12.75
C ARG A 88 -8.60 2.82 -12.67
N VAL A 89 -7.67 2.03 -12.14
CA VAL A 89 -7.88 0.59 -11.95
C VAL A 89 -8.86 0.37 -10.79
N LEU A 90 -8.68 1.07 -9.67
CA LEU A 90 -9.56 0.96 -8.52
C LEU A 90 -11.02 1.29 -8.85
N ALA A 91 -11.25 2.34 -9.64
CA ALA A 91 -12.58 2.77 -10.08
C ALA A 91 -13.33 1.70 -10.90
N ARG A 92 -12.62 0.79 -11.57
CA ARG A 92 -13.27 -0.34 -12.29
C ARG A 92 -14.02 -1.28 -11.37
N TYR A 93 -13.62 -1.32 -10.10
CA TYR A 93 -14.26 -2.11 -9.05
C TYR A 93 -15.22 -1.28 -8.18
N GLY A 94 -15.42 0.01 -8.52
CA GLY A 94 -16.28 0.91 -7.74
C GLY A 94 -15.62 1.52 -6.51
N GLY A 95 -14.32 1.27 -6.28
CA GLY A 95 -13.57 1.80 -5.15
C GLY A 95 -13.07 3.22 -5.40
N GLU A 96 -12.85 3.96 -4.32
CA GLU A 96 -12.29 5.32 -4.30
C GLU A 96 -11.15 5.43 -3.29
N VAL A 97 -10.31 6.46 -3.43
CA VAL A 97 -9.19 6.73 -2.51
C VAL A 97 -9.45 8.02 -1.76
N TYR A 98 -9.38 7.95 -0.45
CA TYR A 98 -9.55 9.09 0.45
C TYR A 98 -8.25 9.42 1.20
N CYS A 99 -8.04 10.70 1.47
CA CYS A 99 -7.00 11.20 2.37
C CYS A 99 -7.53 12.48 3.00
N PHE A 100 -7.71 12.47 4.30
CA PHE A 100 -8.28 13.58 5.07
C PHE A 100 -7.22 14.48 5.71
N MET A 101 -5.94 14.18 5.52
CA MET A 101 -4.82 14.89 6.15
C MET A 101 -4.83 16.40 5.91
N SER A 102 -5.29 16.83 4.73
CA SER A 102 -5.32 18.24 4.32
C SER A 102 -6.63 18.95 4.65
N ASP A 103 -7.60 18.26 5.22
CA ASP A 103 -8.89 18.85 5.55
C ASP A 103 -8.75 19.84 6.72
N GLU A 104 -9.40 20.99 6.61
CA GLU A 104 -9.34 22.04 7.64
C GLU A 104 -9.87 21.57 8.99
N ASP A 105 -10.91 20.76 8.97
CA ASP A 105 -11.52 20.19 10.17
C ASP A 105 -10.57 19.26 10.91
N VAL A 106 -9.75 18.49 10.17
CA VAL A 106 -8.71 17.61 10.75
C VAL A 106 -7.68 18.44 11.52
N ALA A 107 -7.28 19.61 10.99
CA ALA A 107 -6.34 20.48 11.67
C ALA A 107 -6.92 21.06 12.97
N LYS A 108 -8.21 21.39 13.00
CA LYS A 108 -8.92 21.86 14.20
C LYS A 108 -9.03 20.75 15.24
N ILE A 109 -9.52 19.58 14.85
CA ILE A 109 -9.68 18.41 15.74
C ILE A 109 -8.34 18.02 16.35
N ALA A 110 -7.28 17.98 15.57
CA ALA A 110 -5.93 17.66 16.06
C ALA A 110 -5.48 18.65 17.14
N LYS A 111 -5.72 19.95 16.92
CA LYS A 111 -5.36 21.01 17.87
C LYS A 111 -6.20 20.94 19.16
N GLU A 112 -7.50 20.74 19.04
CA GLU A 112 -8.43 20.64 20.18
C GLU A 112 -8.13 19.42 21.06
N ASN A 113 -7.80 18.28 20.44
CA ASN A 113 -7.50 17.03 21.14
C ASN A 113 -6.04 16.88 21.55
N GLY A 114 -5.16 17.84 21.22
CA GLY A 114 -3.73 17.73 21.46
C GLY A 114 -3.07 16.53 20.75
N SER A 115 -3.65 16.11 19.62
CA SER A 115 -3.20 14.96 18.82
C SER A 115 -2.51 15.42 17.53
N THR A 116 -2.01 14.45 16.75
CA THR A 116 -1.44 14.73 15.43
C THR A 116 -2.52 14.80 14.36
N ARG A 117 -2.25 15.48 13.24
CA ARG A 117 -3.13 15.48 12.07
C ARG A 117 -3.36 14.06 11.53
N ALA A 118 -2.34 13.20 11.59
CA ALA A 118 -2.45 11.82 11.14
C ALA A 118 -3.49 11.05 11.97
N THR A 119 -3.44 11.17 13.30
CA THR A 119 -4.42 10.56 14.19
C THR A 119 -5.84 11.07 13.89
N ALA A 120 -6.02 12.39 13.86
CA ALA A 120 -7.33 12.99 13.59
C ALA A 120 -7.87 12.63 12.18
N SER A 121 -7.00 12.52 11.18
CA SER A 121 -7.34 12.07 9.83
C SER A 121 -7.85 10.63 9.82
N MET A 122 -7.20 9.74 10.55
CA MET A 122 -7.62 8.34 10.64
C MET A 122 -8.91 8.17 11.44
N ASP A 123 -9.11 8.95 12.52
CA ASP A 123 -10.38 8.96 13.26
C ASP A 123 -11.55 9.39 12.36
N LEU A 124 -11.36 10.42 11.54
CA LEU A 124 -12.36 10.86 10.57
C LEU A 124 -12.64 9.77 9.52
N SER A 125 -11.62 9.02 9.10
CA SER A 125 -11.78 7.91 8.16
C SER A 125 -12.66 6.79 8.72
N LEU A 126 -12.54 6.49 10.01
CA LEU A 126 -13.38 5.49 10.68
C LEU A 126 -14.85 5.90 10.70
N ILE A 127 -15.15 7.19 10.91
CA ILE A 127 -16.50 7.73 10.83
C ILE A 127 -17.04 7.59 9.40
N HIS A 128 -16.25 7.89 8.39
CA HIS A 128 -16.62 7.78 6.98
C HIS A 128 -16.93 6.34 6.56
N ILE A 129 -16.17 5.36 7.07
CA ILE A 129 -16.34 3.93 6.79
C ILE A 129 -17.58 3.38 7.52
N SER A 130 -17.85 3.81 8.75
CA SER A 130 -18.95 3.31 9.56
C SER A 130 -20.32 3.89 9.20
N GLU A 131 -20.37 4.99 8.42
CA GLU A 131 -21.59 5.58 7.89
C GLU A 131 -21.65 5.53 6.36
N PRO A 132 -21.72 4.34 5.72
CA PRO A 132 -21.68 4.23 4.27
C PRO A 132 -22.95 4.74 3.56
N THR A 133 -23.94 5.25 4.27
CA THR A 133 -25.29 5.56 3.77
C THR A 133 -25.67 7.03 3.80
N ARG A 134 -24.73 7.95 3.84
CA ARG A 134 -25.06 9.33 3.46
C ARG A 134 -24.94 9.50 1.95
N LEU A 135 -25.98 9.06 1.29
CA LEU A 135 -26.33 9.55 -0.04
C LEU A 135 -26.64 11.06 0.03
#